data_2c5c5418128cfd255da720066d8b25b1
#
_entry.id   2c5c5418128cfd255da720066d8b25b1
#
_cell.length_a   1.000
_cell.length_b   1.000
_cell.length_c   1.000
_cell.angle_alpha   90.00
_cell.angle_beta   90.00
_cell.angle_gamma   90.00
#
_symmetry.space_group_name_H-M   'P 1'
#
loop_
_entity.id
_entity.type
_entity.pdbx_description
1 polymer ?
#
loop_
_entity_poly.entity_id
_entity_poly.type
_entity_poly.pdbx_seq_one_letter_code
_entity_poly.pdbx_strand_id
1 'polypeptide(L)'
;MTERLISILIGYVFGLFQTSYIIGKMHKTDIREHGSGNAGTTNALRTFGKKAGAITLLGDCLKCVLAIVVVRLIFAGRETEIMPLLCIYAAAGCILGHNFPITLGFRGGKGIAASVGFLIAFDWRMFVICAVVFFALFFTTHYVSLCSLTSYLTALIAMIVIGETGGYGMDRMHTTEMYLVMTALTVLAFWRHRANIVRLSKGTESKVFLSKSKTKKG
;
A
#
# COMPACT_ATOMS: atom_id res chain seq x y z
N MET A 1 9.59 20.27 -11.38
CA MET A 1 8.24 20.41 -10.76
C MET A 1 7.15 19.70 -11.58
N THR A 2 7.11 19.94 -12.88
CA THR A 2 6.11 19.36 -13.81
C THR A 2 6.11 17.83 -13.79
N GLU A 3 7.29 17.20 -13.79
CA GLU A 3 7.49 15.75 -13.79
C GLU A 3 6.89 15.10 -12.54
N ARG A 4 7.04 15.75 -11.38
CA ARG A 4 6.44 15.31 -10.10
C ARG A 4 4.92 15.34 -10.15
N LEU A 5 4.34 16.43 -10.69
CA LEU A 5 2.89 16.57 -10.86
C LEU A 5 2.33 15.53 -11.83
N ILE A 6 3.00 15.30 -12.96
CA ILE A 6 2.61 14.26 -13.91
C ILE A 6 2.66 12.88 -13.25
N SER A 7 3.74 12.57 -12.52
CA SER A 7 3.90 11.28 -11.85
C SER A 7 2.80 11.02 -10.81
N ILE A 8 2.46 12.03 -9.98
CA ILE A 8 1.41 11.90 -8.96
C ILE A 8 0.02 11.76 -9.61
N LEU A 9 -0.26 12.46 -10.72
CA LEU A 9 -1.52 12.37 -11.45
C LEU A 9 -1.68 10.98 -12.11
N ILE A 10 -0.64 10.47 -12.77
CA ILE A 10 -0.63 9.10 -13.31
C ILE A 10 -0.92 8.11 -12.18
N GLY A 11 -0.19 8.21 -11.08
CA GLY A 11 -0.41 7.37 -9.92
C GLY A 11 -1.85 7.43 -9.42
N TYR A 12 -2.40 8.63 -9.25
CA TYR A 12 -3.77 8.83 -8.75
C TYR A 12 -4.82 8.15 -9.64
N VAL A 13 -4.70 8.30 -10.96
CA VAL A 13 -5.59 7.65 -11.93
C VAL A 13 -5.57 6.12 -11.78
N PHE A 14 -4.38 5.50 -11.70
CA PHE A 14 -4.27 4.07 -11.41
C PHE A 14 -4.85 3.71 -10.02
N GLY A 15 -4.66 4.57 -9.05
CA GLY A 15 -5.20 4.42 -7.69
C GLY A 15 -6.72 4.36 -7.62
N LEU A 16 -7.43 5.02 -8.55
CA LEU A 16 -8.90 5.02 -8.61
C LEU A 16 -9.50 3.62 -8.83
N PHE A 17 -8.72 2.71 -9.39
CA PHE A 17 -9.12 1.30 -9.52
C PHE A 17 -9.20 0.64 -8.15
N GLN A 18 -10.40 0.24 -7.74
CA GLN A 18 -10.66 -0.36 -6.43
C GLN A 18 -11.07 -1.82 -6.62
N THR A 19 -10.12 -2.73 -6.60
CA THR A 19 -10.36 -4.16 -6.91
C THR A 19 -11.42 -4.78 -6.01
N SER A 20 -11.39 -4.51 -4.71
CA SER A 20 -12.39 -5.03 -3.77
C SER A 20 -13.80 -4.48 -4.00
N TYR A 21 -13.91 -3.22 -4.44
CA TYR A 21 -15.19 -2.60 -4.78
C TYR A 21 -15.77 -3.23 -6.05
N ILE A 22 -14.95 -3.46 -7.08
CA ILE A 22 -15.36 -4.14 -8.31
C ILE A 22 -15.88 -5.54 -7.99
N ILE A 23 -15.15 -6.31 -7.16
CA ILE A 23 -15.59 -7.64 -6.70
C ILE A 23 -16.93 -7.52 -5.96
N GLY A 24 -17.09 -6.54 -5.07
CA GLY A 24 -18.35 -6.29 -4.38
C GLY A 24 -19.51 -6.07 -5.35
N LYS A 25 -19.32 -5.25 -6.38
CA LYS A 25 -20.34 -5.02 -7.42
C LYS A 25 -20.68 -6.28 -8.21
N MET A 26 -19.71 -7.15 -8.48
CA MET A 26 -19.98 -8.46 -9.10
C MET A 26 -20.85 -9.37 -8.19
N HIS A 27 -20.74 -9.18 -6.86
CA HIS A 27 -21.60 -9.82 -5.86
C HIS A 27 -22.87 -9.02 -5.53
N LYS A 28 -23.20 -7.98 -6.34
CA LYS A 28 -24.39 -7.11 -6.18
C LYS A 28 -24.43 -6.38 -4.83
N THR A 29 -23.28 -6.05 -4.25
CA THR A 29 -23.18 -5.37 -2.95
C THR A 29 -22.04 -4.37 -2.92
N ASP A 30 -22.02 -3.49 -1.90
CA ASP A 30 -20.90 -2.60 -1.63
C ASP A 30 -20.06 -3.15 -0.49
N ILE A 31 -18.78 -3.45 -0.76
CA ILE A 31 -17.84 -3.96 0.24
C ILE A 31 -17.70 -3.04 1.46
N ARG A 32 -17.99 -1.74 1.29
CA ARG A 32 -17.90 -0.73 2.35
C ARG A 32 -19.03 -0.81 3.38
N GLU A 33 -20.08 -1.56 3.08
CA GLU A 33 -21.22 -1.85 3.98
C GLU A 33 -21.01 -3.14 4.78
N HIS A 34 -19.91 -3.87 4.51
CA HIS A 34 -19.63 -5.17 5.12
C HIS A 34 -18.32 -5.20 5.90
N GLY A 35 -18.26 -6.08 6.89
CA GLY A 35 -17.07 -6.36 7.69
C GLY A 35 -16.51 -5.11 8.37
N SER A 36 -15.31 -4.69 7.98
CA SER A 36 -14.68 -3.48 8.54
C SER A 36 -15.05 -2.17 7.84
N GLY A 37 -15.88 -2.21 6.80
CA GLY A 37 -16.23 -1.07 5.97
C GLY A 37 -15.09 -0.54 5.08
N ASN A 38 -13.95 -1.23 5.04
CA ASN A 38 -12.78 -0.80 4.28
C ASN A 38 -12.72 -1.48 2.90
N ALA A 39 -12.50 -0.69 1.84
CA ALA A 39 -12.34 -1.22 0.48
C ALA A 39 -10.91 -1.75 0.27
N GLY A 40 -10.59 -2.92 0.83
CA GLY A 40 -9.25 -3.51 0.71
C GLY A 40 -9.20 -5.01 0.96
N THR A 41 -8.01 -5.58 0.75
CA THR A 41 -7.72 -7.02 0.76
C THR A 41 -8.27 -7.77 1.98
N THR A 42 -8.00 -7.27 3.19
CA THR A 42 -8.41 -7.96 4.43
C THR A 42 -9.92 -7.99 4.58
N ASN A 43 -10.62 -6.94 4.15
CA ASN A 43 -12.08 -6.92 4.18
C ASN A 43 -12.67 -7.84 3.10
N ALA A 44 -12.12 -7.83 1.89
CA ALA A 44 -12.50 -8.74 0.82
C ALA A 44 -12.31 -10.21 1.22
N LEU A 45 -11.20 -10.52 1.88
CA LEU A 45 -10.94 -11.87 2.45
C LEU A 45 -12.03 -12.29 3.46
N ARG A 46 -12.42 -11.38 4.34
CA ARG A 46 -13.44 -11.66 5.38
C ARG A 46 -14.84 -11.80 4.81
N THR A 47 -15.21 -10.95 3.84
CA THR A 47 -16.56 -10.83 3.30
C THR A 47 -16.82 -11.85 2.19
N PHE A 48 -15.87 -12.01 1.26
CA PHE A 48 -16.04 -12.82 0.04
C PHE A 48 -15.10 -14.03 -0.03
N GLY A 49 -14.27 -14.24 1.01
CA GLY A 49 -13.39 -15.40 1.12
C GLY A 49 -12.02 -15.24 0.47
N LYS A 50 -11.22 -16.33 0.51
CA LYS A 50 -9.80 -16.31 0.16
C LYS A 50 -9.51 -15.87 -1.27
N LYS A 51 -10.32 -16.34 -2.25
CA LYS A 51 -10.15 -15.98 -3.66
C LYS A 51 -10.31 -14.47 -3.89
N ALA A 52 -11.34 -13.86 -3.32
CA ALA A 52 -11.58 -12.43 -3.43
C ALA A 52 -10.47 -11.61 -2.74
N GLY A 53 -10.01 -12.05 -1.56
CA GLY A 53 -8.87 -11.44 -0.88
C GLY A 53 -7.59 -11.49 -1.74
N ALA A 54 -7.27 -12.63 -2.34
CA ALA A 54 -6.10 -12.79 -3.20
C ALA A 54 -6.17 -11.91 -4.46
N ILE A 55 -7.33 -11.92 -5.15
CA ILE A 55 -7.54 -11.07 -6.34
C ILE A 55 -7.43 -9.59 -5.96
N THR A 56 -7.97 -9.16 -4.82
CA THR A 56 -7.85 -7.79 -4.34
C THR A 56 -6.40 -7.43 -4.06
N LEU A 57 -5.64 -8.29 -3.38
CA LEU A 57 -4.22 -8.06 -3.12
C LEU A 57 -3.44 -7.88 -4.41
N LEU A 58 -3.60 -8.82 -5.35
CA LEU A 58 -2.88 -8.79 -6.62
C LEU A 58 -3.27 -7.58 -7.47
N GLY A 59 -4.55 -7.27 -7.61
CA GLY A 59 -5.02 -6.14 -8.40
C GLY A 59 -4.57 -4.79 -7.82
N ASP A 60 -4.63 -4.62 -6.49
CA ASP A 60 -4.19 -3.38 -5.85
C ASP A 60 -2.66 -3.25 -5.83
N CYS A 61 -1.90 -4.36 -5.78
CA CYS A 61 -0.46 -4.37 -6.03
C CYS A 61 -0.14 -3.95 -7.47
N LEU A 62 -0.75 -4.63 -8.43
CA LEU A 62 -0.46 -4.48 -9.85
C LEU A 62 -0.71 -3.06 -10.32
N LYS A 63 -1.78 -2.39 -9.88
CA LYS A 63 -2.06 -1.01 -10.29
C LYS A 63 -0.95 -0.04 -9.91
N CYS A 64 -0.29 -0.23 -8.74
CA CYS A 64 0.82 0.60 -8.33
C CYS A 64 2.10 0.26 -9.11
N VAL A 65 2.36 -1.01 -9.38
CA VAL A 65 3.45 -1.44 -10.26
C VAL A 65 3.28 -0.80 -11.65
N LEU A 66 2.09 -0.88 -12.24
CA LEU A 66 1.80 -0.31 -13.55
C LEU A 66 1.96 1.22 -13.56
N ALA A 67 1.52 1.92 -12.52
CA ALA A 67 1.71 3.38 -12.41
C ALA A 67 3.20 3.75 -12.45
N ILE A 68 4.04 3.02 -11.70
CA ILE A 68 5.49 3.24 -11.68
C ILE A 68 6.12 2.89 -13.03
N VAL A 69 5.72 1.79 -13.64
CA VAL A 69 6.22 1.39 -14.99
C VAL A 69 5.89 2.45 -16.02
N VAL A 70 4.66 2.97 -16.03
CA VAL A 70 4.25 4.04 -16.96
C VAL A 70 5.11 5.30 -16.75
N VAL A 71 5.35 5.71 -15.51
CA VAL A 71 6.22 6.87 -15.21
C VAL A 71 7.64 6.62 -15.69
N ARG A 72 8.20 5.43 -15.44
CA ARG A 72 9.53 5.08 -15.95
C ARG A 72 9.61 5.14 -17.49
N LEU A 73 8.58 4.68 -18.19
CA LEU A 73 8.54 4.71 -19.65
C LEU A 73 8.42 6.14 -20.21
N ILE A 74 7.59 6.99 -19.58
CA ILE A 74 7.40 8.39 -20.01
C ILE A 74 8.68 9.21 -19.83
N PHE A 75 9.42 9.00 -18.74
CA PHE A 75 10.61 9.78 -18.40
C PHE A 75 11.93 9.06 -18.73
N ALA A 76 11.88 7.89 -19.37
CA ALA A 76 13.06 7.18 -19.84
C ALA A 76 13.93 8.07 -20.74
N GLY A 77 15.22 8.19 -20.41
CA GLY A 77 16.17 8.99 -21.19
C GLY A 77 16.11 10.52 -20.99
N ARG A 78 15.18 11.03 -20.17
CA ARG A 78 15.09 12.49 -19.88
C ARG A 78 15.44 12.82 -18.43
N GLU A 79 14.86 12.10 -17.48
CA GLU A 79 14.94 12.38 -16.05
C GLU A 79 15.53 11.18 -15.27
N THR A 80 16.57 10.56 -15.82
CA THR A 80 17.16 9.35 -15.25
C THR A 80 17.76 9.57 -13.87
N GLU A 81 18.30 10.75 -13.61
CA GLU A 81 18.94 11.12 -12.33
C GLU A 81 17.95 11.19 -11.17
N ILE A 82 16.69 11.60 -11.44
CA ILE A 82 15.64 11.72 -10.42
C ILE A 82 14.56 10.63 -10.54
N MET A 83 14.81 9.60 -11.31
CA MET A 83 13.83 8.54 -11.55
C MET A 83 13.31 7.88 -10.26
N PRO A 84 14.12 7.59 -9.23
CA PRO A 84 13.58 7.08 -7.97
C PRO A 84 12.59 8.04 -7.32
N LEU A 85 12.85 9.35 -7.37
CA LEU A 85 11.94 10.37 -6.86
C LEU A 85 10.62 10.38 -7.63
N LEU A 86 10.63 10.29 -8.97
CA LEU A 86 9.41 10.23 -9.77
C LEU A 86 8.61 8.96 -9.49
N CYS A 87 9.27 7.83 -9.26
CA CYS A 87 8.63 6.57 -8.89
C CYS A 87 7.87 6.66 -7.56
N ILE A 88 8.45 7.30 -6.53
CA ILE A 88 7.73 7.47 -5.27
C ILE A 88 6.57 8.46 -5.39
N TYR A 89 6.64 9.48 -6.26
CA TYR A 89 5.51 10.35 -6.56
C TYR A 89 4.37 9.59 -7.25
N ALA A 90 4.69 8.69 -8.19
CA ALA A 90 3.70 7.80 -8.80
C ALA A 90 3.05 6.88 -7.76
N ALA A 91 3.84 6.30 -6.86
CA ALA A 91 3.34 5.48 -5.76
C ALA A 91 2.45 6.28 -4.81
N ALA A 92 2.87 7.50 -4.45
CA ALA A 92 2.09 8.42 -3.60
C ALA A 92 0.74 8.73 -4.24
N GLY A 93 0.72 9.07 -5.53
CA GLY A 93 -0.51 9.25 -6.29
C GLY A 93 -1.41 8.03 -6.24
N CYS A 94 -0.85 6.83 -6.48
CA CYS A 94 -1.61 5.58 -6.47
C CYS A 94 -2.20 5.27 -5.08
N ILE A 95 -1.44 5.49 -4.01
CA ILE A 95 -1.90 5.31 -2.62
C ILE A 95 -2.98 6.34 -2.29
N LEU A 96 -2.82 7.59 -2.70
CA LEU A 96 -3.83 8.64 -2.51
C LEU A 96 -5.12 8.32 -3.28
N GLY A 97 -5.03 7.92 -4.54
CA GLY A 97 -6.19 7.51 -5.36
C GLY A 97 -6.90 6.27 -4.78
N HIS A 98 -6.14 5.33 -4.18
CA HIS A 98 -6.73 4.20 -3.48
C HIS A 98 -7.40 4.61 -2.15
N ASN A 99 -6.82 5.53 -1.39
CA ASN A 99 -7.36 5.95 -0.09
C ASN A 99 -8.55 6.92 -0.25
N PHE A 100 -8.50 7.78 -1.26
CA PHE A 100 -9.44 8.86 -1.51
C PHE A 100 -9.88 8.89 -2.99
N PRO A 101 -10.51 7.80 -3.49
CA PRO A 101 -10.96 7.75 -4.87
C PRO A 101 -12.13 8.70 -5.10
N ILE A 102 -11.96 9.68 -6.00
CA ILE A 102 -13.01 10.63 -6.35
C ILE A 102 -14.26 9.90 -6.89
N THR A 103 -14.05 8.80 -7.61
CA THR A 103 -15.11 7.94 -8.18
C THR A 103 -16.00 7.29 -7.12
N LEU A 104 -15.55 7.21 -5.86
CA LEU A 104 -16.25 6.56 -4.75
C LEU A 104 -16.55 7.55 -3.59
N GLY A 105 -16.61 8.85 -3.88
CA GLY A 105 -16.85 9.89 -2.88
C GLY A 105 -15.76 9.95 -1.81
N PHE A 106 -14.49 9.75 -2.22
CA PHE A 106 -13.29 9.77 -1.36
C PHE A 106 -13.28 8.72 -0.24
N ARG A 107 -14.09 7.65 -0.37
CA ARG A 107 -14.22 6.56 0.61
C ARG A 107 -13.60 5.27 0.08
N GLY A 108 -12.27 5.20 0.09
CA GLY A 108 -11.48 4.05 -0.37
C GLY A 108 -10.88 3.20 0.76
N GLY A 109 -9.83 2.46 0.42
CA GLY A 109 -9.08 1.59 1.31
C GLY A 109 -8.02 2.32 2.14
N LYS A 110 -6.97 1.58 2.54
CA LYS A 110 -5.84 2.09 3.33
C LYS A 110 -4.51 2.09 2.58
N GLY A 111 -4.50 1.61 1.35
CA GLY A 111 -3.33 1.64 0.48
C GLY A 111 -2.28 0.55 0.69
N ILE A 112 -2.48 -0.39 1.63
CA ILE A 112 -1.44 -1.38 1.99
C ILE A 112 -1.03 -2.24 0.80
N ALA A 113 -1.99 -2.81 0.06
CA ALA A 113 -1.68 -3.62 -1.12
C ALA A 113 -1.00 -2.79 -2.23
N ALA A 114 -1.42 -1.54 -2.44
CA ALA A 114 -0.75 -0.61 -3.35
C ALA A 114 0.69 -0.32 -2.89
N SER A 115 0.93 -0.19 -1.59
CA SER A 115 2.28 -0.01 -1.04
C SER A 115 3.17 -1.24 -1.22
N VAL A 116 2.62 -2.45 -1.17
CA VAL A 116 3.38 -3.65 -1.55
C VAL A 116 3.80 -3.57 -3.02
N GLY A 117 2.90 -3.15 -3.91
CA GLY A 117 3.22 -2.92 -5.32
C GLY A 117 4.30 -1.85 -5.52
N PHE A 118 4.26 -0.77 -4.72
CA PHE A 118 5.33 0.23 -4.68
C PHE A 118 6.68 -0.41 -4.32
N LEU A 119 6.77 -1.15 -3.24
CA LEU A 119 8.03 -1.77 -2.81
C LEU A 119 8.60 -2.72 -3.87
N ILE A 120 7.76 -3.54 -4.50
CA ILE A 120 8.17 -4.47 -5.58
C ILE A 120 8.74 -3.70 -6.79
N ALA A 121 8.07 -2.64 -7.24
CA ALA A 121 8.46 -1.90 -8.43
C ALA A 121 9.58 -0.89 -8.17
N PHE A 122 9.75 -0.44 -6.94
CA PHE A 122 10.70 0.60 -6.57
C PHE A 122 12.08 0.02 -6.24
N ASP A 123 12.17 -0.85 -5.22
CA ASP A 123 13.41 -1.44 -4.74
C ASP A 123 13.15 -2.81 -4.09
N TRP A 124 13.63 -3.87 -4.71
CA TRP A 124 13.44 -5.23 -4.23
C TRP A 124 14.05 -5.48 -2.84
N ARG A 125 15.12 -4.74 -2.46
CA ARG A 125 15.75 -4.83 -1.13
C ARG A 125 14.75 -4.40 -0.06
N MET A 126 14.11 -3.25 -0.27
CA MET A 126 13.05 -2.75 0.61
C MET A 126 11.88 -3.73 0.70
N PHE A 127 11.48 -4.31 -0.44
CA PHE A 127 10.41 -5.31 -0.47
C PHE A 127 10.74 -6.52 0.40
N VAL A 128 11.94 -7.09 0.25
CA VAL A 128 12.36 -8.26 1.03
C VAL A 128 12.42 -7.94 2.53
N ILE A 129 13.04 -6.82 2.91
CA ILE A 129 13.13 -6.40 4.32
C ILE A 129 11.71 -6.24 4.93
N CYS A 130 10.82 -5.53 4.24
CA CYS A 130 9.45 -5.33 4.71
C CYS A 130 8.65 -6.64 4.75
N ALA A 131 8.83 -7.53 3.78
CA ALA A 131 8.17 -8.83 3.77
C ALA A 131 8.60 -9.71 4.96
N VAL A 132 9.91 -9.76 5.25
CA VAL A 132 10.43 -10.49 6.42
C VAL A 132 9.81 -9.97 7.71
N VAL A 133 9.83 -8.65 7.93
CA VAL A 133 9.24 -8.02 9.12
C VAL A 133 7.73 -8.27 9.19
N PHE A 134 7.01 -8.11 8.06
CA PHE A 134 5.58 -8.35 7.99
C PHE A 134 5.23 -9.78 8.38
N PHE A 135 5.88 -10.78 7.77
CA PHE A 135 5.54 -12.18 8.02
C PHE A 135 6.00 -12.64 9.41
N ALA A 136 7.15 -12.18 9.91
CA ALA A 136 7.57 -12.46 11.27
C ALA A 136 6.52 -12.00 12.30
N LEU A 137 6.02 -10.76 12.15
CA LEU A 137 4.96 -10.24 13.01
C LEU A 137 3.60 -10.90 12.75
N PHE A 138 3.30 -11.24 11.50
CA PHE A 138 2.02 -11.87 11.17
C PHE A 138 1.88 -13.26 11.79
N PHE A 139 2.92 -14.09 11.71
CA PHE A 139 2.87 -15.45 12.27
C PHE A 139 2.92 -15.47 13.81
N THR A 140 3.42 -14.42 14.44
CA THR A 140 3.45 -14.30 15.91
C THR A 140 2.19 -13.66 16.48
N THR A 141 1.65 -12.62 15.83
CA THR A 141 0.57 -11.79 16.39
C THR A 141 -0.79 -11.98 15.72
N HIS A 142 -0.80 -12.33 14.43
CA HIS A 142 -1.98 -12.41 13.56
C HIS A 142 -2.71 -11.06 13.35
N TYR A 143 -2.13 -9.92 13.74
CA TYR A 143 -2.68 -8.58 13.55
C TYR A 143 -2.15 -7.92 12.28
N VAL A 144 -2.87 -8.04 11.16
CA VAL A 144 -2.47 -7.44 9.87
C VAL A 144 -2.26 -5.93 9.98
N SER A 145 -3.03 -5.23 10.80
CA SER A 145 -2.87 -3.79 11.01
C SER A 145 -1.54 -3.43 11.69
N LEU A 146 -1.10 -4.20 12.68
CA LEU A 146 0.21 -4.05 13.30
C LEU A 146 1.33 -4.29 12.29
N CYS A 147 1.26 -5.41 11.56
CA CYS A 147 2.22 -5.73 10.51
C CYS A 147 2.33 -4.61 9.47
N SER A 148 1.18 -4.03 9.05
CA SER A 148 1.15 -2.94 8.07
C SER A 148 1.83 -1.68 8.58
N LEU A 149 1.55 -1.25 9.80
CA LEU A 149 2.15 -0.05 10.41
C LEU A 149 3.66 -0.22 10.60
N THR A 150 4.07 -1.38 11.10
CA THR A 150 5.50 -1.69 11.26
C THR A 150 6.22 -1.73 9.91
N SER A 151 5.58 -2.30 8.85
CA SER A 151 6.16 -2.31 7.51
C SER A 151 6.35 -0.90 6.93
N TYR A 152 5.46 0.05 7.21
CA TYR A 152 5.66 1.45 6.79
C TYR A 152 6.86 2.10 7.48
N LEU A 153 7.04 1.89 8.78
CA LEU A 153 8.23 2.36 9.52
C LEU A 153 9.50 1.69 9.00
N THR A 154 9.45 0.39 8.77
CA THR A 154 10.57 -0.38 8.19
C THR A 154 10.93 0.14 6.81
N ALA A 155 9.94 0.42 5.94
CA ALA A 155 10.16 0.96 4.60
C ALA A 155 10.80 2.36 4.65
N LEU A 156 10.36 3.23 5.57
CA LEU A 156 10.96 4.56 5.76
C LEU A 156 12.42 4.45 6.22
N ILE A 157 12.70 3.62 7.22
CA ILE A 157 14.06 3.41 7.72
C ILE A 157 14.95 2.81 6.63
N ALA A 158 14.49 1.77 5.92
CA ALA A 158 15.23 1.14 4.85
C ALA A 158 15.53 2.12 3.71
N MET A 159 14.56 2.96 3.33
CA MET A 159 14.76 3.99 2.32
C MET A 159 15.84 5.00 2.72
N ILE A 160 15.83 5.46 3.98
CA ILE A 160 16.85 6.39 4.49
C ILE A 160 18.22 5.71 4.47
N VAL A 161 18.35 4.50 5.02
CA VAL A 161 19.62 3.77 5.07
C VAL A 161 20.20 3.54 3.67
N ILE A 162 19.37 3.09 2.72
CA ILE A 162 19.80 2.85 1.33
C ILE A 162 20.20 4.17 0.66
N GLY A 163 19.46 5.25 0.88
CA GLY A 163 19.76 6.56 0.29
C GLY A 163 21.03 7.20 0.85
N GLU A 164 21.25 7.13 2.18
CA GLU A 164 22.47 7.64 2.82
C GLU A 164 23.73 6.89 2.37
N THR A 165 23.60 5.63 1.93
CA THR A 165 24.70 4.86 1.33
C THR A 165 24.85 5.08 -0.18
N GLY A 166 24.15 6.07 -0.76
CA GLY A 166 24.22 6.37 -2.19
C GLY A 166 23.43 5.41 -3.08
N GLY A 167 22.59 4.56 -2.51
CA GLY A 167 21.92 3.46 -3.21
C GLY A 167 20.88 3.86 -4.25
N TYR A 168 20.53 5.15 -4.34
CA TYR A 168 19.59 5.69 -5.33
C TYR A 168 20.24 6.57 -6.40
N GLY A 169 21.55 6.94 -6.25
CA GLY A 169 22.29 7.71 -7.23
C GLY A 169 21.79 9.15 -7.45
N MET A 170 21.01 9.69 -6.51
CA MET A 170 20.47 11.05 -6.56
C MET A 170 21.30 12.00 -5.71
N ASP A 171 21.23 13.31 -6.04
CA ASP A 171 21.79 14.34 -5.17
C ASP A 171 21.07 14.45 -3.82
N ARG A 172 21.65 15.17 -2.88
CA ARG A 172 21.16 15.32 -1.51
C ARG A 172 19.76 15.93 -1.43
N MET A 173 19.48 16.91 -2.29
CA MET A 173 18.17 17.60 -2.29
C MET A 173 17.04 16.66 -2.71
N HIS A 174 17.20 15.95 -3.82
CA HIS A 174 16.19 15.02 -4.33
C HIS A 174 16.03 13.78 -3.43
N THR A 175 17.13 13.31 -2.84
CA THR A 175 17.09 12.21 -1.84
C THR A 175 16.31 12.64 -0.59
N THR A 176 16.54 13.85 -0.09
CA THR A 176 15.79 14.40 1.07
C THR A 176 14.31 14.57 0.73
N GLU A 177 13.98 15.07 -0.47
CA GLU A 177 12.61 15.20 -0.94
C GLU A 177 11.91 13.82 -0.98
N MET A 178 12.59 12.78 -1.44
CA MET A 178 12.08 11.41 -1.43
C MET A 178 11.77 10.91 -0.02
N TYR A 179 12.62 11.19 0.97
CA TYR A 179 12.37 10.87 2.39
C TYR A 179 11.15 11.60 2.94
N LEU A 180 10.95 12.86 2.56
CA LEU A 180 9.78 13.64 2.97
C LEU A 180 8.49 13.04 2.41
N VAL A 181 8.49 12.62 1.14
CA VAL A 181 7.34 11.94 0.52
C VAL A 181 7.05 10.63 1.26
N MET A 182 8.07 9.81 1.54
CA MET A 182 7.87 8.55 2.27
C MET A 182 7.38 8.77 3.69
N THR A 183 7.88 9.81 4.37
CA THR A 183 7.41 10.22 5.69
C THR A 183 5.94 10.62 5.65
N ALA A 184 5.52 11.42 4.66
CA ALA A 184 4.12 11.81 4.47
C ALA A 184 3.22 10.59 4.23
N LEU A 185 3.66 9.61 3.43
CA LEU A 185 2.94 8.34 3.22
C LEU A 185 2.84 7.51 4.51
N THR A 186 3.90 7.50 5.31
CA THR A 186 3.91 6.81 6.62
C THR A 186 2.90 7.45 7.58
N VAL A 187 2.92 8.78 7.70
CA VAL A 187 1.93 9.53 8.51
C VAL A 187 0.51 9.26 8.03
N LEU A 188 0.29 9.29 6.71
CA LEU A 188 -1.01 8.96 6.11
C LEU A 188 -1.45 7.54 6.46
N ALA A 189 -0.55 6.56 6.42
CA ALA A 189 -0.86 5.17 6.79
C ALA A 189 -1.27 5.06 8.25
N PHE A 190 -0.57 5.73 9.16
CA PHE A 190 -0.95 5.77 10.59
C PHE A 190 -2.32 6.42 10.77
N TRP A 191 -2.58 7.54 10.12
CA TRP A 191 -3.88 8.20 10.17
C TRP A 191 -5.01 7.32 9.62
N ARG A 192 -4.79 6.62 8.50
CA ARG A 192 -5.77 5.66 7.94
C ARG A 192 -6.00 4.45 8.85
N HIS A 193 -5.05 4.13 9.72
CA HIS A 193 -5.15 3.05 10.70
C HIS A 193 -5.57 3.49 12.10
N ARG A 194 -5.93 4.77 12.33
CA ARG A 194 -6.25 5.28 13.67
C ARG A 194 -7.27 4.43 14.44
N ALA A 195 -8.32 3.93 13.78
CA ALA A 195 -9.29 3.05 14.39
C ALA A 195 -8.71 1.65 14.75
N ASN A 196 -7.74 1.16 13.95
CA ASN A 196 -7.04 -0.08 14.27
C ASN A 196 -6.09 0.11 15.45
N ILE A 197 -5.39 1.25 15.52
CA ILE A 197 -4.49 1.59 16.64
C ILE A 197 -5.28 1.60 17.95
N VAL A 198 -6.46 2.23 17.97
CA VAL A 198 -7.34 2.22 19.16
C VAL A 198 -7.78 0.79 19.50
N ARG A 199 -8.11 -0.06 18.53
CA ARG A 199 -8.48 -1.45 18.81
C ARG A 199 -7.29 -2.29 19.26
N LEU A 200 -6.10 -2.06 18.71
CA LEU A 200 -4.86 -2.72 19.16
C LEU A 200 -4.55 -2.36 20.62
N SER A 201 -4.64 -1.09 20.99
CA SER A 201 -4.38 -0.65 22.38
C SER A 201 -5.40 -1.19 23.39
N LYS A 202 -6.64 -1.46 22.93
CA LYS A 202 -7.71 -2.06 23.75
C LYS A 202 -7.75 -3.59 23.69
N GLY A 203 -6.86 -4.25 22.94
CA GLY A 203 -6.87 -5.70 22.75
C GLY A 203 -8.08 -6.24 21.96
N THR A 204 -8.82 -5.37 21.24
CA THR A 204 -10.04 -5.72 20.50
C THR A 204 -9.84 -5.77 18.97
N GLU A 205 -8.61 -5.67 18.50
CA GLU A 205 -8.33 -5.78 17.05
C GLU A 205 -8.56 -7.22 16.56
N SER A 206 -9.14 -7.33 15.37
CA SER A 206 -9.47 -8.63 14.78
C SER A 206 -8.24 -9.34 14.22
N LYS A 207 -7.97 -10.54 14.71
CA LYS A 207 -6.92 -11.42 14.17
C LYS A 207 -7.32 -12.02 12.82
N VAL A 208 -6.33 -12.31 11.98
CA VAL A 208 -6.51 -12.97 10.68
C VAL A 208 -5.75 -14.28 10.67
N PHE A 209 -6.44 -15.38 10.44
CA PHE A 209 -5.87 -16.72 10.34
C PHE A 209 -5.99 -17.21 8.89
N LEU A 210 -4.90 -17.73 8.31
CA LEU A 210 -4.89 -18.27 6.95
C LEU A 210 -5.51 -19.67 6.86
N SER A 211 -5.50 -20.42 7.97
CA SER A 211 -6.16 -21.73 8.08
C SER A 211 -7.48 -21.59 8.83
N LYS A 212 -8.55 -22.23 8.34
CA LYS A 212 -9.74 -22.45 9.17
C LYS A 212 -9.33 -23.45 10.25
N SER A 213 -9.26 -23.03 11.50
CA SER A 213 -9.33 -23.98 12.60
C SER A 213 -10.59 -24.83 12.39
N LYS A 214 -10.44 -26.14 12.26
CA LYS A 214 -11.57 -27.05 12.36
C LYS A 214 -12.09 -26.87 13.79
N THR A 215 -13.10 -26.06 13.98
CA THR A 215 -13.90 -26.06 15.21
C THR A 215 -14.43 -27.48 15.32
N LYS A 216 -13.88 -28.26 16.26
CA LYS A 216 -14.50 -29.52 16.70
C LYS A 216 -15.90 -29.11 17.14
N LYS A 217 -16.92 -29.54 16.35
CA LYS A 217 -18.27 -29.67 16.87
C LYS A 217 -18.19 -30.79 17.93
N GLY A 218 -18.22 -30.44 19.18
CA GLY A 218 -18.58 -31.31 20.27
C GLY A 218 -20.09 -31.31 20.43
#